data_fa2033b90340153750b28fb0bcfc48b9
#
_entry.id   fa2033b90340153750b28fb0bcfc48b9
#
_cell.length_a   1.000
_cell.length_b   1.000
_cell.length_c   1.000
_cell.angle_alpha   90.00
_cell.angle_beta   90.00
_cell.angle_gamma   90.00
#
_symmetry.space_group_name_H-M   'P 1'
#
loop_
_entity.id
_entity.type
_entity.pdbx_description
1 polymer ?
#
loop_
_entity_poly.entity_id
_entity_poly.type
_entity_poly.pdbx_seq_one_letter_code
_entity_poly.pdbx_strand_id
1 'polypeptide(L)'
;MKKTDEKQNPLHREYGLMSNIRWTLSAMRQHSKGLLTLIPIGIVCAPLMNYLWTFISKFVIDMITGEVGWLALLWIIGIFTVIQLVSTMLNTYYNSETGWRFIDTRFKLIGEKNRKVMTIDFEHLENPDVMDCYQKASNACNGNGEGIEGMMRQLVNFFMTLAVTAVGLCILGTFNPWIILALAAISAVSCFVGNR
;
A
#
# COMPACT_ATOMS: atom_id res chain seq x y z
N MET A 1 -14.67 -7.65 -40.64
CA MET A 1 -13.31 -8.22 -40.72
C MET A 1 -12.20 -7.33 -40.11
N LYS A 2 -12.52 -6.16 -39.52
CA LYS A 2 -11.51 -5.20 -38.94
C LYS A 2 -11.24 -5.34 -37.42
N LYS A 3 -12.05 -6.09 -36.68
CA LYS A 3 -11.92 -6.21 -35.21
C LYS A 3 -10.93 -7.28 -34.70
N THR A 4 -10.49 -8.18 -35.57
CA THR A 4 -9.61 -9.29 -35.20
C THR A 4 -8.13 -8.91 -35.30
N ASP A 5 -7.78 -8.00 -36.19
CA ASP A 5 -6.38 -7.57 -36.41
C ASP A 5 -5.92 -6.55 -35.36
N GLU A 6 -6.83 -5.80 -34.77
CA GLU A 6 -6.53 -4.80 -33.73
C GLU A 6 -6.04 -5.43 -32.42
N LYS A 7 -6.46 -6.67 -32.12
CA LYS A 7 -6.01 -7.44 -30.94
C LYS A 7 -4.61 -8.07 -31.08
N GLN A 8 -4.07 -8.14 -32.28
CA GLN A 8 -2.75 -8.73 -32.54
C GLN A 8 -1.63 -7.69 -32.65
N ASN A 9 -1.95 -6.41 -32.73
CA ASN A 9 -0.92 -5.37 -32.71
C ASN A 9 -0.30 -5.27 -31.30
N PRO A 10 1.01 -5.56 -31.12
CA PRO A 10 1.68 -5.51 -29.82
C PRO A 10 1.58 -4.13 -29.14
N LEU A 11 1.34 -3.08 -29.90
CA LEU A 11 1.17 -1.70 -29.42
C LEU A 11 -0.19 -1.44 -28.75
N HIS A 12 -1.22 -2.24 -29.06
CA HIS A 12 -2.58 -2.09 -28.51
C HIS A 12 -2.98 -3.22 -27.56
N ARG A 13 -2.00 -3.93 -26.99
CA ARG A 13 -2.28 -5.05 -26.10
C ARG A 13 -2.82 -4.58 -24.76
N GLU A 14 -4.05 -4.98 -24.41
CA GLU A 14 -4.62 -4.79 -23.09
C GLU A 14 -4.07 -5.86 -22.14
N TYR A 15 -3.48 -5.41 -21.02
CA TYR A 15 -2.94 -6.30 -19.99
C TYR A 15 -3.96 -6.49 -18.87
N GLY A 16 -4.18 -7.73 -18.46
CA GLY A 16 -5.05 -8.05 -17.32
C GLY A 16 -4.47 -7.53 -16.00
N LEU A 17 -5.34 -7.34 -15.02
CA LEU A 17 -5.01 -6.78 -13.70
C LEU A 17 -3.86 -7.53 -13.02
N MET A 18 -3.87 -8.88 -13.08
CA MET A 18 -2.81 -9.70 -12.49
C MET A 18 -1.45 -9.51 -13.19
N SER A 19 -1.46 -9.32 -14.51
CA SER A 19 -0.25 -9.00 -15.28
C SER A 19 0.34 -7.66 -14.85
N ASN A 20 -0.51 -6.66 -14.63
CA ASN A 20 -0.10 -5.33 -14.18
C ASN A 20 0.49 -5.36 -12.76
N ILE A 21 -0.14 -6.12 -11.83
CA ILE A 21 0.38 -6.32 -10.48
C ILE A 21 1.76 -6.99 -10.52
N ARG A 22 1.90 -8.06 -11.31
CA ARG A 22 3.17 -8.79 -11.44
C ARG A 22 4.27 -7.91 -12.04
N TRP A 23 3.92 -7.10 -13.03
CA TRP A 23 4.86 -6.14 -13.62
C TRP A 23 5.28 -5.07 -12.61
N THR A 24 4.33 -4.51 -11.85
CA THR A 24 4.60 -3.52 -10.80
C THR A 24 5.55 -4.08 -9.73
N LEU A 25 5.29 -5.30 -9.25
CA LEU A 25 6.18 -5.97 -8.29
C LEU A 25 7.58 -6.21 -8.87
N SER A 26 7.68 -6.59 -10.14
CA SER A 26 8.96 -6.75 -10.83
C SER A 26 9.68 -5.43 -10.96
N ALA A 27 9.00 -4.35 -11.32
CA ALA A 27 9.56 -3.00 -11.40
C ALA A 27 10.07 -2.51 -10.04
N MET A 28 9.30 -2.72 -8.97
CA MET A 28 9.74 -2.42 -7.59
C MET A 28 11.02 -3.18 -7.23
N ARG A 29 11.10 -4.45 -7.59
CA ARG A 29 12.29 -5.28 -7.32
C ARG A 29 13.52 -4.83 -8.10
N GLN A 30 13.33 -4.43 -9.35
CA GLN A 30 14.43 -4.07 -10.26
C GLN A 30 14.99 -2.68 -9.98
N HIS A 31 14.12 -1.71 -9.73
CA HIS A 31 14.50 -0.31 -9.60
C HIS A 31 14.69 0.15 -8.15
N SER A 32 14.13 -0.56 -7.16
CA SER A 32 14.23 -0.20 -5.74
C SER A 32 14.57 -1.41 -4.87
N LYS A 33 15.86 -1.77 -4.82
CA LYS A 33 16.36 -2.96 -4.10
C LYS A 33 16.01 -3.02 -2.60
N GLY A 34 15.71 -1.89 -1.96
CA GLY A 34 15.38 -1.85 -0.52
C GLY A 34 13.89 -1.71 -0.23
N LEU A 35 13.02 -1.54 -1.24
CA LEU A 35 11.59 -1.36 -1.03
C LEU A 35 10.93 -2.66 -0.53
N LEU A 36 11.29 -3.79 -1.12
CA LEU A 36 10.75 -5.09 -0.72
C LEU A 36 11.14 -5.52 0.71
N THR A 37 12.23 -5.01 1.26
CA THR A 37 12.62 -5.27 2.65
C THR A 37 11.90 -4.34 3.63
N LEU A 38 11.46 -3.17 3.19
CA LEU A 38 10.70 -2.22 4.01
C LEU A 38 9.23 -2.62 4.14
N ILE A 39 8.63 -3.20 3.10
CA ILE A 39 7.22 -3.61 3.10
C ILE A 39 6.86 -4.52 4.29
N PRO A 40 7.58 -5.61 4.60
CA PRO A 40 7.29 -6.45 5.76
C PRO A 40 7.34 -5.68 7.08
N ILE A 41 8.25 -4.73 7.22
CA ILE A 41 8.36 -3.88 8.43
C ILE A 41 7.07 -3.06 8.58
N GLY A 42 6.60 -2.43 7.51
CA GLY A 42 5.34 -1.69 7.53
C GLY A 42 4.12 -2.57 7.84
N ILE A 43 4.07 -3.78 7.28
CA ILE A 43 2.98 -4.74 7.52
C ILE A 43 2.91 -5.15 9.01
N VAL A 44 4.04 -5.27 9.69
CA VAL A 44 4.08 -5.58 11.14
C VAL A 44 3.80 -4.35 11.99
N CYS A 45 4.34 -3.19 11.62
CA CYS A 45 4.16 -1.96 12.40
C CYS A 45 2.74 -1.40 12.31
N ALA A 46 2.05 -1.55 11.18
CA ALA A 46 0.71 -1.00 11.00
C ALA A 46 -0.33 -1.53 12.01
N PRO A 47 -0.47 -2.84 12.26
CA PRO A 47 -1.37 -3.34 13.30
C PRO A 47 -0.96 -2.89 14.70
N LEU A 48 0.34 -2.89 15.00
CA LEU A 48 0.85 -2.41 16.28
C LEU A 48 0.38 -0.99 16.58
N MET A 49 0.58 -0.06 15.64
CA MET A 49 0.15 1.32 15.79
C MET A 49 -1.36 1.45 16.01
N ASN A 50 -2.16 0.67 15.26
CA ASN A 50 -3.62 0.76 15.36
C ASN A 50 -4.18 0.19 16.67
N TYR A 51 -3.62 -0.91 17.17
CA TYR A 51 -4.18 -1.62 18.33
C TYR A 51 -3.49 -1.29 19.66
N LEU A 52 -2.30 -0.68 19.64
CA LEU A 52 -1.56 -0.33 20.84
C LEU A 52 -2.41 0.53 21.81
N TRP A 53 -3.13 1.52 21.25
CA TRP A 53 -4.00 2.39 22.04
C TRP A 53 -5.15 1.64 22.73
N THR A 54 -5.72 0.65 22.06
CA THR A 54 -6.77 -0.20 22.63
C THR A 54 -6.25 -1.04 23.79
N PHE A 55 -5.04 -1.59 23.67
CA PHE A 55 -4.41 -2.35 24.74
C PHE A 55 -4.06 -1.46 25.94
N ILE A 56 -3.51 -0.27 25.71
CA ILE A 56 -3.21 0.68 26.80
C ILE A 56 -4.48 0.99 27.58
N SER A 57 -5.57 1.33 26.90
CA SER A 57 -6.84 1.67 27.55
C SER A 57 -7.36 0.53 28.40
N LYS A 58 -7.29 -0.71 27.92
CA LYS A 58 -7.67 -1.90 28.69
C LYS A 58 -6.81 -2.06 29.94
N PHE A 59 -5.48 -2.02 29.81
CA PHE A 59 -4.58 -2.20 30.95
C PHE A 59 -4.77 -1.12 32.02
N VAL A 60 -4.98 0.12 31.62
CA VAL A 60 -5.23 1.23 32.56
C VAL A 60 -6.54 1.01 33.32
N ILE A 61 -7.61 0.59 32.64
CA ILE A 61 -8.89 0.30 33.29
C ILE A 61 -8.77 -0.88 34.26
N ASP A 62 -8.13 -1.97 33.84
CA ASP A 62 -7.93 -3.14 34.68
C ASP A 62 -7.12 -2.83 35.94
N MET A 63 -6.16 -1.91 35.87
CA MET A 63 -5.37 -1.49 37.03
C MET A 63 -6.14 -0.57 37.98
N ILE A 64 -6.97 0.32 37.45
CA ILE A 64 -7.80 1.20 38.27
C ILE A 64 -8.84 0.38 39.04
N THR A 65 -9.45 -0.62 38.39
CA THR A 65 -10.43 -1.51 39.03
C THR A 65 -9.77 -2.51 40.00
N GLY A 66 -8.50 -2.86 39.81
CA GLY A 66 -7.75 -3.78 40.65
C GLY A 66 -7.09 -3.15 41.88
N GLU A 67 -7.38 -1.88 42.23
CA GLU A 67 -6.82 -1.13 43.35
C GLU A 67 -5.28 -1.14 43.39
N VAL A 68 -4.64 -1.17 42.23
CA VAL A 68 -3.18 -1.16 42.11
C VAL A 68 -2.63 0.20 42.48
N GLY A 69 -1.53 0.23 43.23
CA GLY A 69 -0.92 1.47 43.72
C GLY A 69 -0.55 2.43 42.58
N TRP A 70 -0.75 3.73 42.79
CA TRP A 70 -0.57 4.79 41.80
C TRP A 70 0.85 4.82 41.17
N LEU A 71 1.87 4.35 41.88
CA LEU A 71 3.23 4.23 41.36
C LEU A 71 3.34 3.20 40.23
N ALA A 72 2.70 2.07 40.37
CA ALA A 72 2.69 1.02 39.32
C ALA A 72 1.95 1.51 38.08
N LEU A 73 0.87 2.27 38.25
CA LEU A 73 0.13 2.87 37.14
C LEU A 73 1.00 3.88 36.36
N LEU A 74 1.77 4.71 37.05
CA LEU A 74 2.70 5.65 36.41
C LEU A 74 3.79 4.93 35.61
N TRP A 75 4.35 3.84 36.15
CA TRP A 75 5.36 3.05 35.44
C TRP A 75 4.80 2.42 34.16
N ILE A 76 3.61 1.88 34.21
CA ILE A 76 2.99 1.28 33.03
C ILE A 76 2.68 2.31 31.97
N ILE A 77 2.07 3.44 32.34
CA ILE A 77 1.85 4.55 31.40
C ILE A 77 3.17 5.01 30.78
N GLY A 78 4.23 5.15 31.58
CA GLY A 78 5.56 5.51 31.09
C GLY A 78 6.09 4.52 30.04
N ILE A 79 6.05 3.22 30.33
CA ILE A 79 6.50 2.19 29.41
C ILE A 79 5.69 2.22 28.10
N PHE A 80 4.37 2.28 28.18
CA PHE A 80 3.53 2.37 27.00
C PHE A 80 3.78 3.64 26.19
N THR A 81 4.04 4.77 26.84
CA THR A 81 4.38 6.03 26.16
C THR A 81 5.69 5.89 25.38
N VAL A 82 6.70 5.25 25.96
CA VAL A 82 7.98 4.99 25.27
C VAL A 82 7.77 4.06 24.08
N ILE A 83 7.00 2.98 24.23
CA ILE A 83 6.67 2.08 23.13
C ILE A 83 5.93 2.82 22.00
N GLN A 84 4.98 3.69 22.35
CA GLN A 84 4.24 4.51 21.41
C GLN A 84 5.15 5.48 20.64
N LEU A 85 6.07 6.15 21.33
CA LEU A 85 7.05 7.05 20.71
C LEU A 85 7.93 6.30 19.71
N VAL A 86 8.50 5.17 20.11
CA VAL A 86 9.35 4.35 19.25
C VAL A 86 8.55 3.87 18.02
N SER A 87 7.33 3.39 18.23
CA SER A 87 6.47 2.92 17.13
C SER A 87 6.14 4.07 16.16
N THR A 88 5.86 5.26 16.67
CA THR A 88 5.59 6.45 15.85
C THR A 88 6.82 6.86 15.03
N MET A 89 8.00 6.85 15.64
CA MET A 89 9.26 7.13 14.93
C MET A 89 9.53 6.13 13.81
N LEU A 90 9.35 4.84 14.09
CA LEU A 90 9.50 3.77 13.09
C LEU A 90 8.51 3.91 11.94
N ASN A 91 7.26 4.21 12.25
CA ASN A 91 6.23 4.41 11.22
C ASN A 91 6.51 5.66 10.37
N THR A 92 6.94 6.75 10.97
CA THR A 92 7.32 7.98 10.25
C THR A 92 8.51 7.73 9.34
N TYR A 93 9.54 7.05 9.84
CA TYR A 93 10.70 6.65 9.04
C TYR A 93 10.29 5.75 7.88
N TYR A 94 9.47 4.74 8.14
CA TYR A 94 8.94 3.83 7.14
C TYR A 94 8.18 4.58 6.03
N ASN A 95 7.26 5.47 6.39
CA ASN A 95 6.44 6.21 5.43
C ASN A 95 7.31 7.17 4.58
N SER A 96 8.26 7.84 5.20
CA SER A 96 9.19 8.73 4.51
C SER A 96 10.07 7.96 3.53
N GLU A 97 10.71 6.91 3.99
CA GLU A 97 11.63 6.10 3.16
C GLU A 97 10.91 5.38 2.02
N THR A 98 9.73 4.83 2.30
CA THR A 98 8.91 4.17 1.27
C THR A 98 8.42 5.17 0.23
N GLY A 99 8.00 6.36 0.65
CA GLY A 99 7.59 7.44 -0.24
C GLY A 99 8.69 7.85 -1.21
N TRP A 100 9.90 8.07 -0.71
CA TRP A 100 11.06 8.39 -1.55
C TRP A 100 11.39 7.29 -2.56
N ARG A 101 11.31 6.04 -2.17
CA ARG A 101 11.59 4.90 -3.06
C ARG A 101 10.56 4.74 -4.16
N PHE A 102 9.29 5.07 -3.92
CA PHE A 102 8.28 5.11 -4.98
C PHE A 102 8.60 6.19 -6.01
N ILE A 103 8.97 7.38 -5.54
CA ILE A 103 9.36 8.50 -6.40
C ILE A 103 10.61 8.14 -7.21
N ASP A 104 11.65 7.58 -6.59
CA ASP A 104 12.88 7.13 -7.25
C ASP A 104 12.60 6.10 -8.34
N THR A 105 11.73 5.12 -8.06
CA THR A 105 11.31 4.12 -9.05
C THR A 105 10.62 4.78 -10.24
N ARG A 106 9.72 5.73 -10.01
CA ARG A 106 9.05 6.48 -11.06
C ARG A 106 10.05 7.26 -11.92
N PHE A 107 10.99 7.97 -11.31
CA PHE A 107 11.99 8.73 -12.05
C PHE A 107 12.91 7.84 -12.89
N LYS A 108 13.28 6.67 -12.40
CA LYS A 108 14.06 5.69 -13.19
C LYS A 108 13.28 5.22 -14.41
N LEU A 109 11.98 4.93 -14.26
CA LEU A 109 11.12 4.55 -15.40
C LEU A 109 10.94 5.68 -16.41
N ILE A 110 10.81 6.94 -15.93
CA ILE A 110 10.81 8.13 -16.81
C ILE A 110 12.13 8.23 -17.59
N GLY A 111 13.26 8.02 -16.91
CA GLY A 111 14.58 8.03 -17.52
C GLY A 111 14.73 6.94 -18.60
N GLU A 112 14.26 5.72 -18.34
CA GLU A 112 14.26 4.64 -19.34
C GLU A 112 13.38 4.93 -20.55
N LYS A 113 12.17 5.47 -20.29
CA LYS A 113 11.25 5.92 -21.35
C LYS A 113 11.93 6.98 -22.22
N ASN A 114 12.50 8.03 -21.63
CA ASN A 114 13.13 9.10 -22.35
C ASN A 114 14.35 8.63 -23.15
N ARG A 115 15.16 7.74 -22.55
CA ARG A 115 16.30 7.13 -23.25
C ARG A 115 15.85 6.34 -24.47
N LYS A 116 14.77 5.56 -24.37
CA LYS A 116 14.22 4.84 -25.53
C LYS A 116 13.81 5.77 -26.63
N VAL A 117 13.12 6.87 -26.32
CA VAL A 117 12.68 7.87 -27.32
C VAL A 117 13.87 8.52 -28.01
N MET A 118 14.95 8.81 -27.28
CA MET A 118 16.18 9.40 -27.87
C MET A 118 16.98 8.43 -28.74
N THR A 119 16.77 7.13 -28.59
CA THR A 119 17.51 6.09 -29.33
C THR A 119 16.71 5.44 -30.44
N ILE A 120 15.43 5.76 -30.59
CA ILE A 120 14.57 5.25 -31.64
C ILE A 120 14.81 6.06 -32.93
N ASP A 121 14.73 5.40 -34.09
CA ASP A 121 14.87 6.07 -35.37
C ASP A 121 13.72 7.06 -35.61
N PHE A 122 14.03 8.18 -36.25
CA PHE A 122 13.10 9.27 -36.47
C PHE A 122 11.85 8.84 -37.25
N GLU A 123 11.99 7.91 -38.18
CA GLU A 123 10.87 7.31 -38.94
C GLU A 123 9.81 6.66 -38.05
N HIS A 124 10.22 6.05 -36.94
CA HIS A 124 9.31 5.45 -35.98
C HIS A 124 8.61 6.48 -35.10
N LEU A 125 9.23 7.65 -34.85
CA LEU A 125 8.61 8.74 -34.09
C LEU A 125 7.47 9.43 -34.84
N GLU A 126 7.46 9.40 -36.17
CA GLU A 126 6.39 9.92 -36.98
C GLU A 126 5.16 8.97 -37.04
N ASN A 127 5.31 7.73 -36.57
CA ASN A 127 4.20 6.77 -36.55
C ASN A 127 3.22 7.14 -35.43
N PRO A 128 1.93 7.40 -35.76
CA PRO A 128 0.89 7.75 -34.77
C PRO A 128 0.73 6.69 -33.65
N ASP A 129 0.88 5.41 -33.96
CA ASP A 129 0.74 4.32 -32.99
C ASP A 129 1.86 4.36 -31.93
N VAL A 130 3.07 4.68 -32.35
CA VAL A 130 4.23 4.82 -31.45
C VAL A 130 4.07 6.05 -30.56
N MET A 131 3.56 7.14 -31.12
CA MET A 131 3.30 8.38 -30.38
C MET A 131 2.18 8.18 -29.35
N ASP A 132 1.12 7.45 -29.67
CA ASP A 132 0.06 7.07 -28.73
C ASP A 132 0.59 6.21 -27.57
N CYS A 133 1.44 5.23 -27.87
CA CYS A 133 2.13 4.43 -26.83
C CYS A 133 3.03 5.29 -25.93
N TYR A 134 3.76 6.23 -26.50
CA TYR A 134 4.57 7.18 -25.73
C TYR A 134 3.72 8.03 -24.81
N GLN A 135 2.59 8.54 -25.29
CA GLN A 135 1.68 9.35 -24.50
C GLN A 135 1.04 8.55 -23.37
N LYS A 136 0.62 7.30 -23.62
CA LYS A 136 0.13 6.38 -22.58
C LYS A 136 1.20 6.09 -21.52
N ALA A 137 2.43 5.81 -21.93
CA ALA A 137 3.55 5.61 -21.01
C ALA A 137 3.87 6.88 -20.20
N SER A 138 3.74 8.06 -20.82
CA SER A 138 3.94 9.34 -20.16
C SER A 138 2.87 9.58 -19.10
N ASN A 139 1.61 9.36 -19.44
CA ASN A 139 0.49 9.48 -18.50
C ASN A 139 0.61 8.50 -17.33
N ALA A 140 1.08 7.28 -17.58
CA ALA A 140 1.32 6.30 -16.53
C ALA A 140 2.41 6.73 -15.53
N CYS A 141 3.31 7.63 -15.90
CA CYS A 141 4.37 8.14 -15.04
C CYS A 141 4.11 9.55 -14.48
N ASN A 142 2.98 10.19 -14.81
CA ASN A 142 2.79 11.63 -14.63
C ASN A 142 2.30 12.08 -13.25
N GLY A 143 1.88 11.18 -12.36
CA GLY A 143 1.25 11.57 -11.08
C GLY A 143 1.81 10.86 -9.85
N ASN A 144 1.66 11.49 -8.69
CA ASN A 144 2.01 10.89 -7.40
C ASN A 144 0.91 9.97 -6.85
N GLY A 145 -0.35 10.21 -7.23
CA GLY A 145 -1.52 9.44 -6.80
C GLY A 145 -2.06 8.48 -7.86
N GLU A 146 -1.64 8.66 -9.11
CA GLU A 146 -2.12 7.92 -10.27
C GLU A 146 -0.96 7.20 -10.97
N GLY A 147 -1.28 6.34 -11.93
CA GLY A 147 -0.29 5.62 -12.71
C GLY A 147 0.55 4.64 -11.88
N ILE A 148 1.83 4.53 -12.18
CA ILE A 148 2.73 3.53 -11.60
C ILE A 148 2.98 3.78 -10.12
N GLU A 149 3.21 5.03 -9.72
CA GLU A 149 3.43 5.36 -8.31
C GLU A 149 2.17 5.12 -7.48
N GLY A 150 1.01 5.55 -7.96
CA GLY A 150 -0.28 5.29 -7.32
C GLY A 150 -0.55 3.79 -7.17
N MET A 151 -0.25 3.00 -8.20
CA MET A 151 -0.41 1.55 -8.17
C MET A 151 0.52 0.89 -7.13
N MET A 152 1.78 1.32 -7.02
CA MET A 152 2.71 0.83 -6.00
C MET A 152 2.22 1.17 -4.59
N ARG A 153 1.77 2.41 -4.35
CA ARG A 153 1.21 2.85 -3.07
C ARG A 153 -0.02 2.05 -2.67
N GLN A 154 -0.97 1.89 -3.60
CA GLN A 154 -2.21 1.15 -3.34
C GLN A 154 -1.95 -0.34 -3.07
N LEU A 155 -1.01 -0.95 -3.78
CA LEU A 155 -0.63 -2.34 -3.55
C LEU A 155 -0.06 -2.54 -2.13
N VAL A 156 0.83 -1.67 -1.69
CA VAL A 156 1.41 -1.72 -0.34
C VAL A 156 0.34 -1.46 0.72
N ASN A 157 -0.50 -0.44 0.53
CA ASN A 157 -1.60 -0.13 1.43
C ASN A 157 -2.59 -1.29 1.55
N PHE A 158 -2.86 -1.99 0.45
CA PHE A 158 -3.72 -3.17 0.46
C PHE A 158 -3.17 -4.26 1.39
N PHE A 159 -1.90 -4.60 1.31
CA PHE A 159 -1.29 -5.59 2.20
C PHE A 159 -1.26 -5.14 3.66
N MET A 160 -1.01 -3.85 3.92
CA MET A 160 -1.06 -3.30 5.28
C MET A 160 -2.47 -3.37 5.86
N THR A 161 -3.48 -2.95 5.10
CA THR A 161 -4.88 -2.99 5.53
C THR A 161 -5.32 -4.43 5.79
N LEU A 162 -4.91 -5.36 4.93
CA LEU A 162 -5.21 -6.78 5.11
C LEU A 162 -4.59 -7.31 6.41
N ALA A 163 -3.35 -6.94 6.73
CA ALA A 163 -2.70 -7.32 7.98
C ALA A 163 -3.41 -6.73 9.21
N VAL A 164 -3.75 -5.44 9.17
CA VAL A 164 -4.52 -4.78 10.24
C VAL A 164 -5.86 -5.46 10.45
N THR A 165 -6.59 -5.75 9.37
CA THR A 165 -7.89 -6.43 9.43
C THR A 165 -7.76 -7.85 9.98
N ALA A 166 -6.74 -8.61 9.56
CA ALA A 166 -6.51 -9.97 10.06
C ALA A 166 -6.24 -9.98 11.58
N VAL A 167 -5.38 -9.07 12.06
CA VAL A 167 -5.11 -8.94 13.50
C VAL A 167 -6.37 -8.52 14.25
N GLY A 168 -7.15 -7.58 13.72
CA GLY A 168 -8.43 -7.16 14.31
C GLY A 168 -9.42 -8.31 14.42
N LEU A 169 -9.56 -9.11 13.37
CA LEU A 169 -10.43 -10.30 13.39
C LEU A 169 -9.95 -11.34 14.41
N CYS A 170 -8.65 -11.55 14.54
CA CYS A 170 -8.10 -12.44 15.59
C CYS A 170 -8.45 -11.93 16.99
N ILE A 171 -8.27 -10.63 17.26
CA ILE A 171 -8.60 -10.02 18.55
C ILE A 171 -10.11 -10.16 18.84
N LEU A 172 -10.98 -9.80 17.89
CA LEU A 172 -12.42 -9.89 18.06
C LEU A 172 -12.92 -11.33 18.22
N GLY A 173 -12.29 -12.27 17.52
CA GLY A 173 -12.62 -13.70 17.60
C GLY A 173 -12.40 -14.31 18.99
N THR A 174 -11.47 -13.76 19.77
CA THR A 174 -11.24 -14.18 21.15
C THR A 174 -12.35 -13.76 22.11
N PHE A 175 -13.11 -12.70 21.78
CA PHE A 175 -14.19 -12.21 22.62
C PHE A 175 -15.54 -12.86 22.30
N ASN A 176 -16.01 -12.76 21.07
CA ASN A 176 -17.28 -13.34 20.65
C ASN A 176 -17.38 -13.43 19.11
N PRO A 177 -17.53 -14.64 18.54
CA PRO A 177 -17.61 -14.81 17.09
C PRO A 177 -18.84 -14.16 16.45
N TRP A 178 -19.93 -13.93 17.21
CA TRP A 178 -21.12 -13.24 16.70
C TRP A 178 -20.86 -11.77 16.35
N ILE A 179 -19.90 -11.12 17.01
CA ILE A 179 -19.49 -9.73 16.70
C ILE A 179 -18.86 -9.66 15.31
N ILE A 180 -18.09 -10.66 14.92
CA ILE A 180 -17.48 -10.73 13.59
C ILE A 180 -18.56 -10.82 12.50
N LEU A 181 -19.59 -11.65 12.73
CA LEU A 181 -20.73 -11.77 11.81
C LEU A 181 -21.50 -10.46 11.65
N ALA A 182 -21.76 -9.77 12.75
CA ALA A 182 -22.42 -8.47 12.73
C ALA A 182 -21.61 -7.41 11.97
N LEU A 183 -20.29 -7.33 12.22
CA LEU A 183 -19.40 -6.41 11.51
C LEU A 183 -19.29 -6.74 10.01
N ALA A 184 -19.24 -8.01 9.66
CA ALA A 184 -19.23 -8.44 8.26
C ALA A 184 -20.51 -8.04 7.54
N ALA A 185 -21.68 -8.20 8.19
CA ALA A 185 -22.95 -7.78 7.64
C ALA A 185 -23.02 -6.26 7.43
N ILE A 186 -22.58 -5.47 8.42
CA ILE A 186 -22.54 -3.99 8.33
C ILE A 186 -21.60 -3.57 7.21
N SER A 187 -20.41 -4.19 7.08
CA SER A 187 -19.45 -3.88 6.03
C SER A 187 -20.01 -4.21 4.64
N ALA A 188 -20.72 -5.32 4.49
CA ALA A 188 -21.36 -5.69 3.23
C ALA A 188 -22.44 -4.69 2.83
N VAL A 189 -23.28 -4.26 3.78
CA VAL A 189 -24.31 -3.22 3.55
C VAL A 189 -23.66 -1.90 3.16
N SER A 190 -22.62 -1.48 3.88
CA SER A 190 -21.88 -0.24 3.60
C SER A 190 -21.25 -0.24 2.20
N CYS A 191 -20.67 -1.38 1.78
CA CYS A 191 -20.13 -1.55 0.44
C CYS A 191 -21.22 -1.48 -0.63
N PHE A 192 -22.39 -2.05 -0.37
CA PHE A 192 -23.51 -2.04 -1.31
C PHE A 192 -24.12 -0.63 -1.46
N VAL A 193 -24.22 0.12 -0.36
CA VAL A 193 -24.74 1.50 -0.36
C VAL A 193 -23.74 2.48 -0.98
N GLY A 194 -22.43 2.31 -0.70
CA GLY A 194 -21.38 3.18 -1.22
C GLY A 194 -21.10 3.00 -2.72
N ASN A 195 -21.57 1.90 -3.32
CA ASN A 195 -21.39 1.62 -4.76
C ASN A 195 -22.59 2.09 -5.62
N ARG A 196 -23.56 2.79 -5.03
CA ARG A 196 -24.67 3.46 -5.71
C ARG A 196 -24.42 4.97 -5.84
#